data_1e40b39adf427a69ba7745fae5b06a46
#
_entry.id   1e40b39adf427a69ba7745fae5b06a46
#
_cell.length_a   1.000
_cell.length_b   1.000
_cell.length_c   1.000
_cell.angle_alpha   90.00
_cell.angle_beta   90.00
_cell.angle_gamma   90.00
#
_symmetry.space_group_name_H-M   'P 1'
#
loop_
_entity.id
_entity.type
_entity.pdbx_description
1 polymer ?
#
loop_
_entity_poly.entity_id
_entity_poly.type
_entity_poly.pdbx_seq_one_letter_code
_entity_poly.pdbx_strand_id
1 'polypeptide(L)'
;MTMIRLINPTTEPTASQFTRAPRLENLQAKRLGIIDNSKVNAGNFLKAIIDSLQSRFELTLVKYHRKPSASKPVTSGMIEEFAQTCDF
;
A
#
# COMPACT_ATOMS: atom_id res chain seq x y z
N MET A 1 27.26 -35.04 -13.92
CA MET A 1 27.29 -33.71 -13.33
C MET A 1 26.02 -33.47 -12.55
N THR A 2 26.20 -33.06 -11.35
CA THR A 2 25.05 -32.69 -10.55
C THR A 2 24.63 -31.27 -10.91
N MET A 3 23.44 -31.15 -11.41
CA MET A 3 22.91 -29.86 -11.71
C MET A 3 22.38 -29.24 -10.40
N ILE A 4 22.93 -28.12 -10.06
CA ILE A 4 22.38 -27.35 -8.93
C ILE A 4 21.17 -26.62 -9.45
N ARG A 5 20.01 -27.01 -8.95
CA ARG A 5 18.80 -26.31 -9.28
C ARG A 5 18.67 -25.11 -8.36
N LEU A 6 18.78 -23.96 -8.93
CA LEU A 6 18.50 -22.74 -8.20
C LEU A 6 16.99 -22.62 -8.04
N ILE A 7 16.57 -22.60 -6.81
CA ILE A 7 15.16 -22.39 -6.53
C ILE A 7 14.88 -20.91 -6.70
N ASN A 8 14.06 -20.59 -7.66
CA ASN A 8 13.62 -19.25 -7.83
C ASN A 8 12.71 -18.87 -6.65
N PRO A 9 13.06 -17.88 -5.83
CA PRO A 9 12.24 -17.48 -4.71
C PRO A 9 10.90 -16.90 -5.15
N THR A 10 10.81 -16.48 -6.40
CA THR A 10 9.55 -16.00 -6.97
C THR A 10 8.78 -17.19 -7.51
N THR A 11 7.68 -17.51 -6.86
CA THR A 11 6.83 -18.62 -7.28
C THR A 11 5.91 -18.13 -8.40
N GLU A 12 6.14 -18.61 -9.61
CA GLU A 12 5.32 -18.21 -10.76
C GLU A 12 3.83 -18.44 -10.55
N PRO A 13 3.38 -19.61 -10.03
CA PRO A 13 1.95 -19.79 -9.78
C PRO A 13 1.35 -18.74 -8.84
N THR A 14 2.10 -18.33 -7.83
CA THR A 14 1.65 -17.27 -6.92
C THR A 14 1.61 -15.92 -7.62
N ALA A 15 2.64 -15.60 -8.39
CA ALA A 15 2.72 -14.35 -9.13
C ALA A 15 1.57 -14.22 -10.15
N SER A 16 1.21 -15.32 -10.80
CA SER A 16 0.13 -15.31 -11.80
C SER A 16 -1.26 -15.11 -11.20
N GLN A 17 -1.39 -15.30 -9.87
CA GLN A 17 -2.65 -15.10 -9.18
C GLN A 17 -2.89 -13.65 -8.77
N PHE A 18 -1.85 -12.82 -8.86
CA PHE A 18 -1.97 -11.42 -8.47
C PHE A 18 -2.29 -10.55 -9.68
N THR A 19 -3.33 -9.76 -9.53
CA THR A 19 -3.67 -8.73 -10.50
C THR A 19 -3.36 -7.39 -9.87
N ARG A 20 -2.48 -6.63 -10.50
CA ARG A 20 -2.16 -5.29 -10.02
C ARG A 20 -3.32 -4.35 -10.30
N ALA A 21 -3.56 -3.44 -9.36
CA ALA A 21 -4.48 -2.36 -9.62
C ALA A 21 -3.97 -1.52 -10.79
N PRO A 22 -4.88 -1.03 -11.65
CA PRO A 22 -4.48 -0.12 -12.72
C PRO A 22 -3.79 1.12 -12.17
N ARG A 23 -2.77 1.60 -12.88
CA ARG A 23 -2.13 2.86 -12.51
C ARG A 23 -3.08 4.01 -12.77
N LEU A 24 -3.08 4.96 -11.85
CA LEU A 24 -3.78 6.22 -12.06
C LEU A 24 -3.00 7.07 -13.05
N GLU A 25 -3.70 7.76 -13.92
CA GLU A 25 -3.06 8.68 -14.89
C GLU A 25 -2.43 9.86 -14.18
N ASN A 26 -3.06 10.34 -13.11
CA ASN A 26 -2.55 11.40 -12.28
C ASN A 26 -3.17 11.30 -10.88
N LEU A 27 -2.69 12.11 -9.95
CA LEU A 27 -3.16 12.11 -8.58
C LEU A 27 -4.11 13.27 -8.27
N GLN A 28 -4.43 14.10 -9.25
CA GLN A 28 -5.28 15.28 -9.05
C GLN A 28 -6.70 14.87 -8.67
N ALA A 29 -7.22 15.47 -7.63
CA ALA A 29 -8.56 15.23 -7.11
C ALA A 29 -8.82 13.76 -6.68
N LYS A 30 -7.76 13.05 -6.31
CA LYS A 30 -7.88 11.65 -5.90
C LYS A 30 -8.02 11.51 -4.38
N ARG A 31 -8.59 10.38 -3.98
CA ARG A 31 -8.80 10.05 -2.57
C ARG A 31 -7.67 9.15 -2.11
N LEU A 32 -6.95 9.61 -1.10
CA LEU A 32 -5.80 8.91 -0.54
C LEU A 32 -6.17 8.17 0.73
N GLY A 33 -5.76 6.92 0.82
CA GLY A 33 -5.81 6.15 2.05
C GLY A 33 -4.39 5.84 2.54
N ILE A 34 -4.20 5.83 3.84
CA ILE A 34 -2.92 5.52 4.46
C ILE A 34 -3.08 4.35 5.42
N ILE A 35 -2.20 3.39 5.31
CA ILE A 35 -2.07 2.31 6.30
C ILE A 35 -0.71 2.47 6.96
N ASP A 36 -0.72 2.83 8.23
CA ASP A 36 0.46 3.04 9.05
C ASP A 36 0.81 1.72 9.74
N ASN A 37 2.04 1.24 9.55
CA ASN A 37 2.48 -0.04 10.10
C ASN A 37 2.92 0.04 11.57
N SER A 38 2.79 1.18 12.22
CA SER A 38 3.11 1.39 13.64
C SER A 38 4.60 1.31 13.98
N LYS A 39 5.47 1.29 12.99
CA LYS A 39 6.91 1.34 13.24
C LYS A 39 7.33 2.72 13.75
N VAL A 40 8.49 2.77 14.40
CA VAL A 40 9.04 4.03 14.92
C VAL A 40 9.16 5.04 13.78
N ASN A 41 8.65 6.24 14.01
CA ASN A 41 8.67 7.35 13.05
C ASN A 41 7.82 7.15 11.78
N ALA A 42 7.07 6.06 11.69
CA ALA A 42 6.23 5.83 10.51
C ALA A 42 5.21 6.94 10.33
N GLY A 43 4.55 7.36 11.40
CA GLY A 43 3.57 8.44 11.34
C GLY A 43 4.17 9.76 10.85
N ASN A 44 5.35 10.13 11.33
CA ASN A 44 6.04 11.34 10.92
C ASN A 44 6.44 11.28 9.44
N PHE A 45 6.95 10.12 9.01
CA PHE A 45 7.33 9.90 7.63
C PHE A 45 6.12 10.00 6.69
N LEU A 46 5.03 9.35 7.05
CA LEU A 46 3.80 9.38 6.27
C LEU A 46 3.21 10.79 6.19
N LYS A 47 3.24 11.53 7.30
CA LYS A 47 2.76 12.91 7.32
C LYS A 47 3.56 13.78 6.35
N ALA A 48 4.87 13.61 6.32
CA ALA A 48 5.73 14.35 5.39
C ALA A 48 5.38 14.03 3.94
N ILE A 49 5.12 12.76 3.63
CA ILE A 49 4.69 12.33 2.30
C ILE A 49 3.33 12.95 1.94
N ILE A 50 2.38 12.89 2.85
CA ILE A 50 1.05 13.44 2.63
C ILE A 50 1.13 14.94 2.36
N ASP A 51 1.86 15.67 3.19
CA ASP A 51 2.03 17.10 3.02
C ASP A 51 2.67 17.44 1.67
N SER A 52 3.68 16.69 1.28
CA SER A 52 4.33 16.86 -0.01
C SER A 52 3.38 16.61 -1.18
N LEU A 53 2.58 15.56 -1.11
CA LEU A 53 1.62 15.25 -2.15
C LEU A 53 0.50 16.29 -2.22
N GLN A 54 0.01 16.73 -1.07
CA GLN A 54 -1.05 17.74 -1.02
C GLN A 54 -0.59 19.11 -1.49
N SER A 55 0.71 19.39 -1.39
CA SER A 55 1.26 20.63 -1.94
C SER A 55 1.35 20.63 -3.47
N ARG A 56 1.34 19.44 -4.07
CA ARG A 56 1.51 19.27 -5.52
C ARG A 56 0.20 18.91 -6.23
N PHE A 57 -0.73 18.28 -5.53
CA PHE A 57 -1.98 17.78 -6.11
C PHE A 57 -3.14 18.10 -5.17
N GLU A 58 -4.30 18.34 -5.75
CA GLU A 58 -5.52 18.51 -4.97
C GLU A 58 -6.08 17.14 -4.59
N LEU A 59 -5.45 16.49 -3.63
CA LEU A 59 -5.92 15.20 -3.15
C LEU A 59 -6.46 15.31 -1.73
N THR A 60 -7.31 14.36 -1.37
CA THR A 60 -7.97 14.32 -0.07
C THR A 60 -7.56 13.06 0.67
N LEU A 61 -7.06 13.23 1.88
CA LEU A 61 -6.85 12.09 2.77
C LEU A 61 -8.20 11.68 3.34
N VAL A 62 -8.74 10.56 2.89
CA VAL A 62 -10.07 10.11 3.28
C VAL A 62 -10.04 9.04 4.36
N LYS A 63 -8.92 8.33 4.53
CA LYS A 63 -8.84 7.26 5.51
C LYS A 63 -7.40 7.07 5.97
N TYR A 64 -7.23 6.98 7.28
CA TYR A 64 -5.94 6.70 7.90
C TYR A 64 -6.14 5.59 8.92
N HIS A 65 -5.42 4.48 8.74
CA HIS A 65 -5.49 3.36 9.66
C HIS A 65 -4.10 3.02 10.18
N ARG A 66 -3.92 3.13 11.48
CA ARG A 66 -2.71 2.68 12.14
C ARG A 66 -2.91 1.27 12.65
N LYS A 67 -2.07 0.34 12.18
CA LYS A 67 -2.14 -1.05 12.65
C LYS A 67 -1.78 -1.11 14.13
N PRO A 68 -2.43 -2.00 14.90
CA PRO A 68 -2.06 -2.17 16.31
C PRO A 68 -0.67 -2.77 16.49
N SER A 69 -0.14 -3.45 15.48
CA SER A 69 1.19 -4.07 15.53
C SER A 69 1.79 -4.11 14.13
N ALA A 70 3.08 -3.80 14.04
CA ALA A 70 3.81 -3.88 12.77
C ALA A 70 3.94 -5.32 12.27
N SER A 71 3.88 -6.30 13.16
CA SER A 71 4.04 -7.72 12.81
C SER A 71 2.75 -8.39 12.33
N LYS A 72 1.62 -7.73 12.46
CA LYS A 72 0.34 -8.29 12.03
C LYS A 72 -0.12 -7.68 10.72
N PRO A 73 -0.68 -8.48 9.82
CA PRO A 73 -1.23 -7.95 8.58
C PRO A 73 -2.51 -7.15 8.83
N VAL A 74 -2.86 -6.34 7.86
CA VAL A 74 -4.14 -5.64 7.84
C VAL A 74 -5.24 -6.67 7.61
N THR A 75 -6.37 -6.51 8.30
CA THR A 75 -7.50 -7.43 8.12
C THR A 75 -8.11 -7.29 6.73
N SER A 76 -8.72 -8.37 6.24
CA SER A 76 -9.39 -8.34 4.94
C SER A 76 -10.53 -7.32 4.90
N GLY A 77 -11.25 -7.15 6.00
CA GLY A 77 -12.29 -6.13 6.09
C GLY A 77 -11.77 -4.71 5.92
N MET A 78 -10.61 -4.44 6.52
CA MET A 78 -9.97 -3.12 6.39
C MET A 78 -9.47 -2.89 4.95
N ILE A 79 -8.90 -3.91 4.33
CA ILE A 79 -8.48 -3.82 2.93
C ILE A 79 -9.67 -3.48 2.04
N GLU A 80 -10.79 -4.13 2.27
CA GLU A 80 -12.00 -3.91 1.50
C GLU A 80 -12.55 -2.50 1.70
N GLU A 81 -12.56 -2.00 2.93
CA GLU A 81 -12.96 -0.63 3.22
C GLU A 81 -12.08 0.39 2.48
N PHE A 82 -10.77 0.18 2.48
CA PHE A 82 -9.85 1.06 1.75
C PHE A 82 -10.08 0.97 0.25
N ALA A 83 -10.31 -0.22 -0.28
CA ALA A 83 -10.56 -0.40 -1.71
C ALA A 83 -11.82 0.34 -2.18
N GLN A 84 -12.84 0.41 -1.33
CA GLN A 84 -14.07 1.10 -1.65
C GLN A 84 -14.00 2.61 -1.47
N THR A 85 -13.13 3.08 -0.57
CA THR A 85 -13.12 4.49 -0.15
C THR A 85 -12.02 5.28 -0.81
N CYS A 86 -10.92 4.65 -1.18
CA CYS A 86 -9.72 5.31 -1.66
C CYS A 86 -9.46 5.02 -3.14
N ASP A 87 -8.80 5.95 -3.80
CA ASP A 87 -8.32 5.75 -5.17
C ASP A 87 -6.89 5.19 -5.15
N PHE A 88 -6.13 5.47 -4.10
CA PHE A 88 -4.79 4.91 -3.90
C PHE A 88 -4.39 5.02 -2.43
#